data_59a3b7097a719a815036839b5d6c6c5a
#
_entry.id   59a3b7097a719a815036839b5d6c6c5a
#
_cell.length_a   1.000
_cell.length_b   1.000
_cell.length_c   1.000
_cell.angle_alpha   90.00
_cell.angle_beta   90.00
_cell.angle_gamma   90.00
#
_symmetry.space_group_name_H-M   'P 1'
#
loop_
_entity.id
_entity.type
_entity.pdbx_description
1 polymer ?
#
loop_
_entity_poly.entity_id
_entity_poly.type
_entity_poly.pdbx_seq_one_letter_code
_entity_poly.pdbx_strand_id
1 'polypeptide(L)'
;QMQLCRKEMFFETEQEELKHRIQSYTGMHMSKKNRINNAQLIIKEITLKWEEELQHGTKEKDDALTRLQLEQQQLKPRVDELETFLQNSRNTLQGWLKDNKPGWEENIGKLCDESILWQTGLSPQLQDAGESFYGISIDLAGINRHIKSINDYQKEKEAGTCRLEEIAAETIRLQSEKEELEETLKSKYQPKIKEQKDIIALQEYELEKLERQYQQDMLDLENWKKKAEAERNRKLHELEEQKMQAHNELQQTES
;
A
#
# COMPACT_ATOMS: atom_id res chain seq x y z
N GLN A 1 -21.02 56.32 50.92
CA GLN A 1 -20.59 54.91 51.17
C GLN A 1 -21.35 53.91 50.27
N MET A 2 -22.68 53.94 50.19
CA MET A 2 -23.46 53.03 49.34
C MET A 2 -23.12 53.11 47.83
N GLN A 3 -22.83 54.34 47.30
CA GLN A 3 -22.38 54.49 45.90
C GLN A 3 -20.98 53.91 45.64
N LEU A 4 -20.09 54.01 46.67
CA LEU A 4 -18.76 53.40 46.61
C LEU A 4 -18.85 51.86 46.65
N CYS A 5 -19.65 51.31 47.59
CA CYS A 5 -19.87 49.87 47.71
C CYS A 5 -20.43 49.24 46.42
N ARG A 6 -21.29 49.95 45.65
CA ARG A 6 -21.78 49.48 44.35
C ARG A 6 -20.69 49.37 43.28
N LYS A 7 -19.60 50.12 43.38
CA LYS A 7 -18.45 50.12 42.49
C LYS A 7 -17.28 49.26 43.00
N GLU A 8 -17.34 48.82 44.26
CA GLU A 8 -16.29 47.96 44.82
C GLU A 8 -16.25 46.60 44.18
N MET A 9 -15.09 46.19 43.72
CA MET A 9 -14.87 44.87 43.09
C MET A 9 -14.40 43.90 44.19
N PHE A 10 -15.29 43.01 44.58
CA PHE A 10 -14.99 41.95 45.54
C PHE A 10 -14.29 40.78 44.84
N PHE A 11 -13.25 40.23 45.44
CA PHE A 11 -12.46 39.13 44.94
C PHE A 11 -11.86 39.42 43.56
N GLU A 12 -11.40 40.63 43.35
CA GLU A 12 -10.86 41.12 42.07
C GLU A 12 -9.62 40.32 41.65
N THR A 13 -8.70 40.08 42.61
CA THR A 13 -7.45 39.38 42.35
C THR A 13 -7.72 37.96 41.83
N GLU A 14 -8.60 37.21 42.48
CA GLU A 14 -8.96 35.85 42.13
C GLU A 14 -9.66 35.79 40.76
N GLN A 15 -10.51 36.75 40.47
CA GLN A 15 -11.19 36.84 39.17
C GLN A 15 -10.22 37.22 38.05
N GLU A 16 -9.29 38.13 38.29
CA GLU A 16 -8.28 38.58 37.32
C GLU A 16 -7.29 37.44 36.97
N GLU A 17 -6.81 36.71 37.97
CA GLU A 17 -5.95 35.54 37.74
C GLU A 17 -6.64 34.49 36.86
N LEU A 18 -7.92 34.18 37.13
CA LEU A 18 -8.70 33.26 36.35
C LEU A 18 -8.93 33.76 34.91
N LYS A 19 -9.25 35.06 34.74
CA LYS A 19 -9.40 35.67 33.43
C LYS A 19 -8.10 35.56 32.60
N HIS A 20 -6.95 35.84 33.21
CA HIS A 20 -5.65 35.73 32.58
C HIS A 20 -5.37 34.29 32.14
N ARG A 21 -5.63 33.29 32.98
CA ARG A 21 -5.47 31.88 32.62
C ARG A 21 -6.40 31.52 31.47
N ILE A 22 -7.69 31.86 31.57
CA ILE A 22 -8.67 31.61 30.52
C ILE A 22 -8.25 32.22 29.18
N GLN A 23 -7.72 33.44 29.19
CA GLN A 23 -7.24 34.10 27.97
C GLN A 23 -6.01 33.41 27.38
N SER A 24 -5.10 32.87 28.20
CA SER A 24 -3.90 32.15 27.74
C SER A 24 -4.23 30.82 27.09
N TYR A 25 -5.33 30.17 27.47
CA TYR A 25 -5.74 28.87 26.88
C TYR A 25 -5.94 28.92 25.37
N THR A 26 -6.50 30.00 24.84
CA THR A 26 -6.72 30.13 23.39
C THR A 26 -5.41 30.03 22.61
N GLY A 27 -4.38 30.73 23.07
CA GLY A 27 -3.05 30.67 22.45
C GLY A 27 -2.41 29.29 22.55
N MET A 28 -2.49 28.66 23.75
CA MET A 28 -1.97 27.30 23.96
C MET A 28 -2.70 26.26 23.11
N HIS A 29 -4.02 26.33 23.04
CA HIS A 29 -4.85 25.43 22.19
C HIS A 29 -4.47 25.54 20.72
N MET A 30 -4.38 26.76 20.19
CA MET A 30 -3.97 26.99 18.78
C MET A 30 -2.55 26.47 18.51
N SER A 31 -1.62 26.71 19.44
CA SER A 31 -0.24 26.21 19.29
C SER A 31 -0.18 24.68 19.19
N LYS A 32 -0.91 23.98 20.08
CA LYS A 32 -0.96 22.49 20.06
C LYS A 32 -1.64 21.96 18.80
N LYS A 33 -2.74 22.57 18.38
CA LYS A 33 -3.44 22.21 17.15
C LYS A 33 -2.57 22.40 15.90
N ASN A 34 -1.79 23.48 15.86
CA ASN A 34 -0.83 23.70 14.78
C ASN A 34 0.28 22.63 14.76
N ARG A 35 0.76 22.17 15.92
CA ARG A 35 1.72 21.07 15.99
C ARG A 35 1.15 19.76 15.47
N ILE A 36 -0.11 19.44 15.79
CA ILE A 36 -0.81 18.27 15.24
C ILE A 36 -0.90 18.36 13.73
N ASN A 37 -1.37 19.50 13.21
CA ASN A 37 -1.49 19.71 11.75
C ASN A 37 -0.14 19.58 11.04
N ASN A 38 0.92 20.17 11.60
CA ASN A 38 2.27 20.05 11.05
C ASN A 38 2.76 18.60 11.03
N ALA A 39 2.56 17.86 12.13
CA ALA A 39 2.94 16.44 12.19
C ALA A 39 2.16 15.60 11.16
N GLN A 40 0.86 15.87 10.95
CA GLN A 40 0.06 15.22 9.92
C GLN A 40 0.56 15.53 8.50
N LEU A 41 0.97 16.76 8.22
CA LEU A 41 1.58 17.14 6.94
C LEU A 41 2.90 16.40 6.71
N ILE A 42 3.76 16.32 7.73
CA ILE A 42 5.02 15.58 7.66
C ILE A 42 4.76 14.08 7.38
N ILE A 43 3.78 13.46 8.04
CA ILE A 43 3.40 12.07 7.76
C ILE A 43 3.00 11.90 6.29
N LYS A 44 2.19 12.82 5.77
CA LYS A 44 1.77 12.78 4.36
C LYS A 44 2.95 12.89 3.40
N GLU A 45 3.88 13.80 3.65
CA GLU A 45 5.09 13.94 2.83
C GLU A 45 5.97 12.68 2.87
N ILE A 46 6.16 12.10 4.07
CA ILE A 46 6.94 10.86 4.23
C ILE A 46 6.29 9.71 3.48
N THR A 47 4.96 9.58 3.57
CA THR A 47 4.20 8.53 2.89
C THR A 47 4.31 8.65 1.38
N LEU A 48 4.16 9.87 0.82
CA LEU A 48 4.32 10.11 -0.61
C LEU A 48 5.73 9.77 -1.10
N LYS A 49 6.77 10.18 -0.37
CA LYS A 49 8.15 9.83 -0.71
C LYS A 49 8.40 8.32 -0.67
N TRP A 50 7.82 7.64 0.32
CA TRP A 50 7.92 6.19 0.41
C TRP A 50 7.26 5.51 -0.79
N GLU A 51 6.04 5.93 -1.16
CA GLU A 51 5.32 5.40 -2.32
C GLU A 51 6.08 5.65 -3.63
N GLU A 52 6.64 6.86 -3.82
CA GLU A 52 7.45 7.21 -4.99
C GLU A 52 8.73 6.35 -5.08
N GLU A 53 9.50 6.21 -3.98
CA GLU A 53 10.72 5.39 -3.97
C GLU A 53 10.39 3.91 -4.21
N LEU A 54 9.28 3.40 -3.63
CA LEU A 54 8.83 2.04 -3.83
C LEU A 54 8.44 1.81 -5.29
N GLN A 55 7.58 2.66 -5.85
CA GLN A 55 7.13 2.54 -7.23
C GLN A 55 8.30 2.62 -8.22
N HIS A 56 9.23 3.55 -7.99
CA HIS A 56 10.41 3.68 -8.86
C HIS A 56 11.31 2.45 -8.74
N GLY A 57 11.56 1.95 -7.53
CA GLY A 57 12.45 0.82 -7.32
C GLY A 57 11.88 -0.54 -7.74
N THR A 58 10.54 -0.69 -7.78
CA THR A 58 9.89 -1.97 -8.18
C THR A 58 9.55 -2.02 -9.68
N LYS A 59 9.40 -0.88 -10.35
CA LYS A 59 8.92 -0.80 -11.74
C LYS A 59 9.68 -1.69 -12.71
N GLU A 60 11.02 -1.60 -12.73
CA GLU A 60 11.84 -2.41 -13.65
C GLU A 60 11.71 -3.91 -13.35
N LYS A 61 11.59 -4.26 -12.06
CA LYS A 61 11.41 -5.65 -11.62
C LYS A 61 10.03 -6.19 -12.00
N ASP A 62 8.98 -5.39 -11.85
CA ASP A 62 7.62 -5.75 -12.23
C ASP A 62 7.50 -5.93 -13.75
N ASP A 63 8.13 -5.07 -14.54
CA ASP A 63 8.21 -5.19 -15.98
C ASP A 63 8.96 -6.47 -16.40
N ALA A 64 10.08 -6.79 -15.72
CA ALA A 64 10.84 -8.01 -15.97
C ALA A 64 10.06 -9.27 -15.59
N LEU A 65 9.39 -9.29 -14.43
CA LEU A 65 8.53 -10.40 -14.00
C LEU A 65 7.39 -10.64 -14.98
N THR A 66 6.78 -9.58 -15.49
CA THR A 66 5.72 -9.69 -16.50
C THR A 66 6.22 -10.32 -17.80
N ARG A 67 7.44 -9.95 -18.26
CA ARG A 67 8.06 -10.55 -19.45
C ARG A 67 8.37 -12.03 -19.23
N LEU A 68 8.96 -12.39 -18.10
CA LEU A 68 9.27 -13.78 -17.76
C LEU A 68 8.01 -14.64 -17.69
N GLN A 69 6.94 -14.12 -17.12
CA GLN A 69 5.65 -14.81 -17.05
C GLN A 69 5.06 -15.05 -18.44
N LEU A 70 5.13 -14.08 -19.34
CA LEU A 70 4.67 -14.23 -20.72
C LEU A 70 5.51 -15.28 -21.47
N GLU A 71 6.84 -15.23 -21.34
CA GLU A 71 7.75 -16.20 -21.94
C GLU A 71 7.46 -17.63 -21.43
N GLN A 72 7.25 -17.79 -20.13
CA GLN A 72 6.88 -19.06 -19.52
C GLN A 72 5.56 -19.61 -20.09
N GLN A 73 4.53 -18.75 -20.21
CA GLN A 73 3.24 -19.13 -20.78
C GLN A 73 3.32 -19.58 -22.23
N GLN A 74 4.24 -19.02 -23.02
CA GLN A 74 4.46 -19.41 -24.41
C GLN A 74 5.29 -20.69 -24.53
N LEU A 75 6.32 -20.84 -23.71
CA LEU A 75 7.29 -21.92 -23.81
C LEU A 75 6.78 -23.24 -23.22
N LYS A 76 6.06 -23.18 -22.09
CA LYS A 76 5.59 -24.37 -21.38
C LYS A 76 4.73 -25.30 -22.23
N PRO A 77 3.69 -24.83 -22.97
CA PRO A 77 2.87 -25.70 -23.81
C PRO A 77 3.70 -26.42 -24.89
N ARG A 78 4.70 -25.72 -25.44
CA ARG A 78 5.58 -26.32 -26.46
C ARG A 78 6.45 -27.44 -25.89
N VAL A 79 7.00 -27.24 -24.69
CA VAL A 79 7.79 -28.30 -24.01
C VAL A 79 6.91 -29.50 -23.67
N ASP A 80 5.68 -29.28 -23.18
CA ASP A 80 4.72 -30.33 -22.84
C ASP A 80 4.30 -31.12 -24.12
N GLU A 81 4.09 -30.41 -25.23
CA GLU A 81 3.79 -31.02 -26.54
C GLU A 81 4.95 -31.90 -27.03
N LEU A 82 6.19 -31.39 -26.96
CA LEU A 82 7.39 -32.13 -27.32
C LEU A 82 7.60 -33.34 -26.42
N GLU A 83 7.33 -33.24 -25.14
CA GLU A 83 7.41 -34.37 -24.23
C GLU A 83 6.42 -35.47 -24.59
N THR A 84 5.17 -35.10 -24.84
CA THR A 84 4.12 -36.05 -25.27
C THR A 84 4.49 -36.74 -26.59
N PHE A 85 5.00 -35.97 -27.55
CA PHE A 85 5.48 -36.53 -28.82
C PHE A 85 6.63 -37.51 -28.62
N LEU A 86 7.67 -37.13 -27.85
CA LEU A 86 8.85 -37.99 -27.64
C LEU A 86 8.50 -39.28 -26.90
N GLN A 87 7.57 -39.24 -25.95
CA GLN A 87 7.08 -40.46 -25.27
C GLN A 87 6.38 -41.43 -26.23
N ASN A 88 5.65 -40.91 -27.22
CA ASN A 88 4.89 -41.69 -28.18
C ASN A 88 5.60 -41.86 -29.53
N SER A 89 6.82 -41.36 -29.68
CA SER A 89 7.51 -41.21 -30.96
C SER A 89 7.61 -42.52 -31.77
N ARG A 90 7.78 -43.66 -31.12
CA ARG A 90 7.83 -44.99 -31.78
C ARG A 90 6.51 -45.37 -32.46
N ASN A 91 5.39 -44.86 -31.97
CA ASN A 91 4.06 -45.16 -32.50
C ASN A 91 3.59 -44.15 -33.55
N THR A 92 4.41 -43.13 -33.85
CA THR A 92 4.11 -42.10 -34.84
C THR A 92 4.57 -42.50 -36.22
N LEU A 93 4.03 -41.83 -37.27
CA LEU A 93 4.51 -41.99 -38.63
C LEU A 93 6.01 -41.71 -38.75
N GLN A 94 6.52 -40.69 -38.07
CA GLN A 94 7.94 -40.34 -38.06
C GLN A 94 8.81 -41.45 -37.45
N GLY A 95 8.41 -42.05 -36.36
CA GLY A 95 9.13 -43.17 -35.73
C GLY A 95 9.17 -44.37 -36.66
N TRP A 96 8.03 -44.72 -37.29
CA TRP A 96 7.97 -45.82 -38.27
C TRP A 96 8.84 -45.55 -39.51
N LEU A 97 8.81 -44.33 -40.07
CA LEU A 97 9.64 -43.92 -41.21
C LEU A 97 11.13 -44.01 -40.86
N LYS A 98 11.54 -43.57 -39.67
CA LYS A 98 12.92 -43.68 -39.21
C LYS A 98 13.43 -45.13 -39.22
N ASP A 99 12.61 -46.08 -38.78
CA ASP A 99 13.01 -47.46 -38.64
C ASP A 99 12.91 -48.24 -39.98
N ASN A 100 12.02 -47.83 -40.91
CA ASN A 100 11.69 -48.63 -42.12
C ASN A 100 12.11 -47.95 -43.44
N LYS A 101 12.42 -46.68 -43.49
CA LYS A 101 12.76 -45.91 -44.71
C LYS A 101 13.89 -44.89 -44.45
N PRO A 102 15.15 -45.35 -44.37
CA PRO A 102 16.29 -44.43 -44.28
C PRO A 102 16.28 -43.42 -45.43
N GLY A 103 16.53 -42.13 -45.09
CA GLY A 103 16.48 -41.01 -46.05
C GLY A 103 15.07 -40.48 -46.35
N TRP A 104 14.07 -40.88 -45.57
CA TRP A 104 12.69 -40.40 -45.68
C TRP A 104 12.59 -38.87 -45.54
N GLU A 105 13.51 -38.23 -44.79
CA GLU A 105 13.57 -36.80 -44.56
C GLU A 105 13.71 -36.04 -45.89
N GLU A 106 14.54 -36.53 -46.80
CA GLU A 106 14.80 -35.91 -48.10
C GLU A 106 13.70 -36.21 -49.14
N ASN A 107 12.81 -37.14 -48.85
CA ASN A 107 11.75 -37.59 -49.73
C ASN A 107 10.36 -37.20 -49.18
N ILE A 108 9.62 -38.16 -48.64
CA ILE A 108 8.26 -37.98 -48.16
C ILE A 108 8.19 -36.94 -47.04
N GLY A 109 9.25 -36.79 -46.24
CA GLY A 109 9.33 -35.81 -45.18
C GLY A 109 9.13 -34.39 -45.67
N LYS A 110 9.72 -34.01 -46.82
CA LYS A 110 9.56 -32.66 -47.39
C LYS A 110 8.12 -32.34 -47.80
N LEU A 111 7.28 -33.31 -47.99
CA LEU A 111 5.87 -33.18 -48.39
C LEU A 111 4.92 -33.24 -47.19
N CYS A 112 5.33 -33.86 -46.08
CA CYS A 112 4.50 -34.02 -44.89
C CYS A 112 4.57 -32.80 -43.98
N ASP A 113 3.44 -32.49 -43.37
CA ASP A 113 3.39 -31.54 -42.24
C ASP A 113 3.84 -32.22 -40.95
N GLU A 114 4.37 -31.42 -40.00
CA GLU A 114 4.82 -31.90 -38.69
C GLU A 114 3.69 -32.61 -37.94
N SER A 115 2.47 -32.09 -38.02
CA SER A 115 1.28 -32.68 -37.39
C SER A 115 0.95 -34.08 -37.92
N ILE A 116 1.22 -34.35 -39.22
CA ILE A 116 1.02 -35.67 -39.82
C ILE A 116 2.12 -36.63 -39.39
N LEU A 117 3.38 -36.15 -39.34
CA LEU A 117 4.52 -36.95 -38.88
C LEU A 117 4.37 -37.41 -37.43
N TRP A 118 3.71 -36.60 -36.59
CA TRP A 118 3.45 -36.91 -35.19
C TRP A 118 2.19 -37.76 -34.96
N GLN A 119 1.39 -37.98 -36.01
CA GLN A 119 0.15 -38.73 -35.88
C GLN A 119 0.41 -40.21 -35.59
N THR A 120 -0.34 -40.75 -34.63
CA THR A 120 -0.36 -42.16 -34.27
C THR A 120 -1.51 -42.89 -34.97
N GLY A 121 -1.43 -44.23 -35.08
CA GLY A 121 -2.55 -45.04 -35.60
C GLY A 121 -2.69 -45.08 -37.12
N LEU A 122 -1.76 -44.50 -37.86
CA LEU A 122 -1.78 -44.53 -39.34
C LEU A 122 -1.45 -45.92 -39.95
N SER A 123 -0.94 -46.86 -39.15
CA SER A 123 -0.61 -48.23 -39.55
C SER A 123 0.14 -48.33 -40.89
N PRO A 124 1.25 -47.59 -41.07
CA PRO A 124 1.98 -47.59 -42.32
C PRO A 124 2.56 -48.98 -42.63
N GLN A 125 2.54 -49.38 -43.91
CA GLN A 125 3.07 -50.68 -44.40
C GLN A 125 4.00 -50.43 -45.56
N LEU A 126 5.07 -51.25 -45.66
CA LEU A 126 5.93 -51.27 -46.82
C LEU A 126 5.19 -51.94 -47.98
N GLN A 127 5.10 -51.26 -49.10
CA GLN A 127 4.65 -51.85 -50.36
C GLN A 127 5.79 -51.77 -51.37
N ASP A 128 5.98 -52.81 -52.18
CA ASP A 128 6.99 -52.92 -53.26
C ASP A 128 6.64 -52.05 -54.49
N ALA A 129 6.00 -50.95 -54.32
CA ALA A 129 5.73 -49.99 -55.37
C ALA A 129 6.91 -49.06 -55.54
N GLY A 130 7.48 -48.99 -56.70
CA GLY A 130 8.69 -48.24 -57.05
C GLY A 130 8.74 -46.81 -56.53
N GLU A 131 9.84 -46.11 -56.75
CA GLU A 131 10.20 -44.74 -56.18
C GLU A 131 9.22 -43.59 -56.51
N SER A 132 8.00 -43.89 -56.96
CA SER A 132 6.99 -42.92 -57.38
C SER A 132 5.92 -42.72 -56.30
N PHE A 133 5.63 -41.48 -55.94
CA PHE A 133 4.51 -41.10 -55.13
C PHE A 133 3.21 -41.15 -55.93
N TYR A 134 2.36 -42.15 -55.70
CA TYR A 134 1.16 -42.42 -56.54
C TYR A 134 1.42 -42.52 -58.04
N GLY A 135 2.56 -43.08 -58.50
CA GLY A 135 2.90 -43.12 -59.88
C GLY A 135 3.40 -41.81 -60.51
N ILE A 136 3.60 -40.78 -59.68
CA ILE A 136 4.09 -39.44 -60.08
C ILE A 136 5.53 -39.31 -59.63
N SER A 137 6.44 -38.98 -60.53
CA SER A 137 7.81 -38.58 -60.17
C SER A 137 7.83 -37.06 -59.84
N ILE A 138 8.26 -36.74 -58.67
CA ILE A 138 8.37 -35.34 -58.21
C ILE A 138 9.84 -35.05 -57.94
N ASP A 139 10.37 -33.97 -58.51
CA ASP A 139 11.68 -33.48 -58.16
C ASP A 139 11.58 -32.69 -56.83
N LEU A 140 12.04 -33.29 -55.74
CA LEU A 140 12.06 -32.73 -54.40
C LEU A 140 13.33 -31.96 -54.11
N ALA A 141 14.30 -31.90 -55.00
CA ALA A 141 15.57 -31.19 -54.81
C ALA A 141 15.37 -29.67 -54.67
N GLY A 142 14.32 -29.13 -55.34
CA GLY A 142 13.94 -27.72 -55.20
C GLY A 142 13.22 -27.34 -53.91
N ILE A 143 12.80 -28.30 -53.08
CA ILE A 143 12.11 -28.03 -51.81
C ILE A 143 13.13 -27.88 -50.67
N ASN A 144 13.37 -26.65 -50.27
CA ASN A 144 14.34 -26.30 -49.24
C ASN A 144 13.69 -26.35 -47.83
N ARG A 145 13.08 -27.49 -47.48
CA ARG A 145 12.45 -27.69 -46.17
C ARG A 145 13.31 -28.63 -45.32
N HIS A 146 13.78 -28.09 -44.18
CA HIS A 146 14.49 -28.91 -43.20
C HIS A 146 13.49 -29.66 -42.33
N ILE A 147 13.63 -30.96 -42.27
CA ILE A 147 12.78 -31.84 -41.45
C ILE A 147 13.54 -32.13 -40.16
N LYS A 148 12.93 -31.78 -39.02
CA LYS A 148 13.50 -32.08 -37.73
C LYS A 148 13.50 -33.58 -37.45
N SER A 149 14.63 -34.11 -37.05
CA SER A 149 14.75 -35.47 -36.56
C SER A 149 14.21 -35.58 -35.12
N ILE A 150 13.96 -36.81 -34.67
CA ILE A 150 13.59 -37.06 -33.25
C ILE A 150 14.66 -36.50 -32.30
N ASN A 151 15.92 -36.54 -32.69
CA ASN A 151 17.02 -35.98 -31.91
C ASN A 151 16.97 -34.45 -31.86
N ASP A 152 16.51 -33.78 -32.92
CA ASP A 152 16.32 -32.33 -32.91
C ASP A 152 15.17 -31.90 -31.97
N TYR A 153 14.09 -32.66 -31.93
CA TYR A 153 13.00 -32.45 -30.95
C TYR A 153 13.44 -32.70 -29.52
N GLN A 154 14.30 -33.72 -29.32
CA GLN A 154 14.90 -33.96 -27.99
C GLN A 154 15.72 -32.77 -27.53
N LYS A 155 16.59 -32.24 -28.40
CA LYS A 155 17.39 -31.03 -28.08
C LYS A 155 16.52 -29.78 -27.85
N GLU A 156 15.46 -29.61 -28.66
CA GLU A 156 14.51 -28.50 -28.50
C GLU A 156 13.80 -28.59 -27.14
N LYS A 157 13.34 -29.81 -26.75
CA LYS A 157 12.77 -30.05 -25.43
C LYS A 157 13.74 -29.70 -24.29
N GLU A 158 14.99 -30.23 -24.39
CA GLU A 158 16.03 -29.99 -23.37
C GLU A 158 16.33 -28.50 -23.24
N ALA A 159 16.48 -27.79 -24.36
CA ALA A 159 16.69 -26.34 -24.36
C ALA A 159 15.48 -25.59 -23.75
N GLY A 160 14.26 -25.99 -24.10
CA GLY A 160 13.04 -25.42 -23.53
C GLY A 160 12.92 -25.64 -22.01
N THR A 161 13.23 -26.86 -21.56
CA THR A 161 13.22 -27.21 -20.14
C THR A 161 14.26 -26.39 -19.36
N CYS A 162 15.50 -26.31 -19.87
CA CYS A 162 16.55 -25.49 -19.27
C CYS A 162 16.12 -24.01 -19.17
N ARG A 163 15.51 -23.48 -20.24
CA ARG A 163 15.02 -22.10 -20.22
C ARG A 163 13.89 -21.87 -19.20
N LEU A 164 12.98 -22.84 -19.03
CA LEU A 164 11.94 -22.77 -17.98
C LEU A 164 12.54 -22.77 -16.56
N GLU A 165 13.61 -23.54 -16.33
CA GLU A 165 14.34 -23.54 -15.06
C GLU A 165 15.04 -22.19 -14.80
N GLU A 166 15.67 -21.61 -15.85
CA GLU A 166 16.25 -20.26 -15.77
C GLU A 166 15.20 -19.20 -15.42
N ILE A 167 14.03 -19.23 -16.11
CA ILE A 167 12.91 -18.33 -15.84
C ILE A 167 12.44 -18.46 -14.39
N ALA A 168 12.31 -19.69 -13.89
CA ALA A 168 11.90 -19.92 -12.51
C ALA A 168 12.91 -19.36 -11.51
N ALA A 169 14.20 -19.59 -11.72
CA ALA A 169 15.28 -19.06 -10.88
C ALA A 169 15.33 -17.53 -10.89
N GLU A 170 15.21 -16.92 -12.07
CA GLU A 170 15.22 -15.46 -12.22
C GLU A 170 13.97 -14.82 -11.59
N THR A 171 12.80 -15.45 -11.71
CA THR A 171 11.57 -15.00 -11.06
C THR A 171 11.72 -14.95 -9.54
N ILE A 172 12.27 -16.02 -8.95
CA ILE A 172 12.54 -16.09 -7.49
C ILE A 172 13.51 -14.99 -7.08
N ARG A 173 14.59 -14.78 -7.84
CA ARG A 173 15.57 -13.74 -7.55
C ARG A 173 14.95 -12.34 -7.56
N LEU A 174 14.20 -12.00 -8.62
CA LEU A 174 13.55 -10.69 -8.74
C LEU A 174 12.49 -10.44 -7.64
N GLN A 175 11.76 -11.49 -7.25
CA GLN A 175 10.81 -11.40 -6.13
C GLN A 175 11.53 -11.14 -4.80
N SER A 176 12.62 -11.86 -4.52
CA SER A 176 13.43 -11.65 -3.32
C SER A 176 14.01 -10.22 -3.26
N GLU A 177 14.57 -9.75 -4.38
CA GLU A 177 15.10 -8.37 -4.47
C GLU A 177 14.01 -7.31 -4.26
N LYS A 178 12.76 -7.59 -4.67
CA LYS A 178 11.62 -6.70 -4.44
C LYS A 178 11.23 -6.68 -2.96
N GLU A 179 11.14 -7.84 -2.33
CA GLU A 179 10.86 -7.96 -0.89
C GLU A 179 11.93 -7.27 -0.03
N GLU A 180 13.22 -7.44 -0.38
CA GLU A 180 14.31 -6.75 0.32
C GLU A 180 14.22 -5.22 0.20
N LEU A 181 13.84 -4.72 -0.98
CA LEU A 181 13.62 -3.29 -1.20
C LEU A 181 12.44 -2.78 -0.34
N GLU A 182 11.32 -3.50 -0.35
CA GLU A 182 10.14 -3.15 0.46
C GLU A 182 10.47 -3.09 1.95
N GLU A 183 11.20 -4.08 2.47
CA GLU A 183 11.59 -4.12 3.89
C GLU A 183 12.62 -3.03 4.24
N THR A 184 13.52 -2.72 3.31
CA THR A 184 14.48 -1.62 3.46
C THR A 184 13.78 -0.28 3.54
N LEU A 185 12.84 -0.01 2.64
CA LEU A 185 12.06 1.23 2.62
C LEU A 185 11.15 1.33 3.85
N LYS A 186 10.54 0.24 4.26
CA LYS A 186 9.73 0.15 5.48
C LYS A 186 10.57 0.50 6.72
N SER A 187 11.76 -0.08 6.84
CA SER A 187 12.70 0.21 7.93
C SER A 187 13.15 1.68 7.95
N LYS A 188 13.28 2.30 6.78
CA LYS A 188 13.65 3.73 6.61
C LYS A 188 12.55 4.69 7.01
N TYR A 189 11.29 4.38 6.65
CA TYR A 189 10.18 5.33 6.75
C TYR A 189 9.24 5.09 7.95
N GLN A 190 9.02 3.83 8.33
CA GLN A 190 8.11 3.50 9.40
C GLN A 190 8.46 4.12 10.76
N PRO A 191 9.74 4.18 11.19
CA PRO A 191 10.12 4.85 12.43
C PRO A 191 9.80 6.34 12.42
N LYS A 192 10.01 7.02 11.28
CA LYS A 192 9.74 8.45 11.12
C LYS A 192 8.25 8.76 11.20
N ILE A 193 7.41 7.91 10.59
CA ILE A 193 5.95 8.02 10.68
C ILE A 193 5.50 7.79 12.12
N LYS A 194 6.10 6.79 12.81
CA LYS A 194 5.79 6.49 14.20
C LYS A 194 6.11 7.68 15.11
N GLU A 195 7.29 8.27 14.96
CA GLU A 195 7.69 9.47 15.72
C GLU A 195 6.66 10.60 15.60
N GLN A 196 6.19 10.89 14.38
CA GLN A 196 5.17 11.92 14.18
C GLN A 196 3.82 11.53 14.77
N LYS A 197 3.44 10.27 14.73
CA LYS A 197 2.23 9.77 15.40
C LYS A 197 2.32 9.90 16.92
N ASP A 198 3.48 9.64 17.50
CA ASP A 198 3.71 9.80 18.94
C ASP A 198 3.61 11.29 19.34
N ILE A 199 4.11 12.23 18.50
CA ILE A 199 3.93 13.66 18.69
C ILE A 199 2.44 14.04 18.66
N ILE A 200 1.67 13.53 17.71
CA ILE A 200 0.21 13.78 17.61
C ILE A 200 -0.48 13.31 18.89
N ALA A 201 -0.25 12.06 19.29
CA ALA A 201 -0.86 11.48 20.47
C ALA A 201 -0.56 12.29 21.75
N LEU A 202 0.69 12.75 21.90
CA LEU A 202 1.09 13.59 23.03
C LEU A 202 0.34 14.95 22.99
N GLN A 203 0.27 15.60 21.83
CA GLN A 203 -0.40 16.89 21.73
C GLN A 203 -1.92 16.77 21.92
N GLU A 204 -2.54 15.70 21.46
CA GLU A 204 -3.97 15.42 21.70
C GLU A 204 -4.26 15.20 23.18
N TYR A 205 -3.44 14.41 23.86
CA TYR A 205 -3.55 14.23 25.33
C TYR A 205 -3.42 15.56 26.09
N GLU A 206 -2.44 16.39 25.69
CA GLU A 206 -2.24 17.70 26.30
C GLU A 206 -3.39 18.68 26.00
N LEU A 207 -4.01 18.60 24.81
CA LEU A 207 -5.21 19.37 24.47
C LEU A 207 -6.40 18.97 25.38
N GLU A 208 -6.64 17.69 25.54
CA GLU A 208 -7.72 17.21 26.40
C GLU A 208 -7.56 17.68 27.86
N LYS A 209 -6.32 17.62 28.35
CA LYS A 209 -6.00 18.15 29.70
C LYS A 209 -6.25 19.65 29.78
N LEU A 210 -5.85 20.41 28.75
CA LEU A 210 -6.03 21.86 28.67
C LEU A 210 -7.53 22.24 28.64
N GLU A 211 -8.34 21.49 27.87
CA GLU A 211 -9.79 21.71 27.79
C GLU A 211 -10.48 21.48 29.14
N ARG A 212 -10.12 20.39 29.83
CA ARG A 212 -10.66 20.12 31.18
C ARG A 212 -10.32 21.25 32.16
N GLN A 213 -9.10 21.76 32.10
CA GLN A 213 -8.62 22.84 32.95
C GLN A 213 -9.32 24.17 32.62
N TYR A 214 -9.52 24.46 31.35
CA TYR A 214 -10.30 25.60 30.89
C TYR A 214 -11.74 25.57 31.41
N GLN A 215 -12.41 24.45 31.33
CA GLN A 215 -13.78 24.26 31.82
C GLN A 215 -13.85 24.47 33.34
N GLN A 216 -12.87 23.97 34.08
CA GLN A 216 -12.80 24.16 35.53
C GLN A 216 -12.58 25.65 35.88
N ASP A 217 -11.64 26.33 35.22
CA ASP A 217 -11.36 27.75 35.46
C ASP A 217 -12.57 28.63 35.10
N MET A 218 -13.34 28.28 34.05
CA MET A 218 -14.59 28.97 33.71
C MET A 218 -15.64 28.83 34.83
N LEU A 219 -15.80 27.61 35.35
CA LEU A 219 -16.72 27.32 36.47
C LEU A 219 -16.30 28.08 37.74
N ASP A 220 -15.01 28.08 38.05
CA ASP A 220 -14.48 28.79 39.21
C ASP A 220 -14.66 30.30 39.08
N LEU A 221 -14.45 30.87 37.91
CA LEU A 221 -14.71 32.29 37.66
C LEU A 221 -16.20 32.64 37.84
N GLU A 222 -17.13 31.80 37.42
CA GLU A 222 -18.56 32.00 37.67
C GLU A 222 -18.89 31.94 39.15
N ASN A 223 -18.31 30.99 39.88
CA ASN A 223 -18.49 30.88 41.33
C ASN A 223 -17.96 32.10 42.07
N TRP A 224 -16.78 32.65 41.70
CA TRP A 224 -16.25 33.86 42.29
C TRP A 224 -17.11 35.08 41.97
N LYS A 225 -17.66 35.19 40.77
CA LYS A 225 -18.62 36.26 40.43
C LYS A 225 -19.87 36.19 41.30
N LYS A 226 -20.45 35.02 41.53
CA LYS A 226 -21.62 34.80 42.39
C LYS A 226 -21.29 35.16 43.84
N LYS A 227 -20.12 34.79 44.36
CA LYS A 227 -19.66 35.16 45.70
C LYS A 227 -19.47 36.66 45.82
N ALA A 228 -18.88 37.33 44.83
CA ALA A 228 -18.69 38.78 44.83
C ALA A 228 -20.02 39.52 44.83
N GLU A 229 -21.01 39.04 44.10
CA GLU A 229 -22.36 39.61 44.07
C GLU A 229 -23.08 39.43 45.41
N ALA A 230 -22.99 38.25 46.02
CA ALA A 230 -23.57 37.98 47.33
C ALA A 230 -22.96 38.87 48.42
N GLU A 231 -21.63 39.03 48.43
CA GLU A 231 -20.93 39.86 49.40
C GLU A 231 -21.26 41.34 49.19
N ARG A 232 -21.38 41.80 47.95
CA ARG A 232 -21.83 43.16 47.61
C ARG A 232 -23.25 43.40 48.13
N ASN A 233 -24.17 42.48 47.92
CA ASN A 233 -25.56 42.60 48.38
C ASN A 233 -25.64 42.62 49.91
N ARG A 234 -24.83 41.76 50.58
CA ARG A 234 -24.74 41.76 52.04
C ARG A 234 -24.28 43.14 52.60
N LYS A 235 -23.21 43.66 52.03
CA LYS A 235 -22.63 44.96 52.47
C LYS A 235 -23.54 46.12 52.14
N LEU A 236 -24.30 46.07 51.06
CA LEU A 236 -25.33 47.09 50.78
C LEU A 236 -26.47 47.02 51.77
N HIS A 237 -26.92 45.85 52.16
CA HIS A 237 -27.98 45.68 53.16
C HIS A 237 -27.54 46.17 54.51
N GLU A 238 -26.32 45.86 54.97
CA GLU A 238 -25.72 46.39 56.19
C GLU A 238 -25.66 47.95 56.21
N LEU A 239 -25.29 48.55 55.07
CA LEU A 239 -25.24 50.02 54.93
C LEU A 239 -26.65 50.62 54.89
N GLU A 240 -27.64 49.95 54.37
CA GLU A 240 -29.05 50.39 54.41
C GLU A 240 -29.61 50.32 55.81
N GLU A 241 -29.32 49.29 56.58
CA GLU A 241 -29.69 49.22 58.00
C GLU A 241 -29.05 50.30 58.84
N GLN A 242 -27.73 50.52 58.65
CA GLN A 242 -27.02 51.60 59.32
C GLN A 242 -27.57 52.99 59.00
N LYS A 243 -27.94 53.22 57.73
CA LYS A 243 -28.59 54.46 57.29
C LYS A 243 -29.94 54.65 57.95
N MET A 244 -30.73 53.60 58.05
CA MET A 244 -32.04 53.64 58.68
C MET A 244 -31.93 53.89 60.20
N GLN A 245 -30.96 53.27 60.88
CA GLN A 245 -30.65 53.52 62.30
C GLN A 245 -30.23 54.96 62.52
N ALA A 246 -29.29 55.49 61.78
CA ALA A 246 -28.84 56.88 61.87
C ALA A 246 -29.98 57.89 61.60
N HIS A 247 -30.90 57.60 60.69
CA HIS A 247 -32.07 58.43 60.42
C HIS A 247 -33.04 58.45 61.60
N ASN A 248 -33.30 57.30 62.22
CA ASN A 248 -34.16 57.15 63.38
C ASN A 248 -33.56 57.90 64.63
N GLU A 249 -32.23 57.77 64.82
CA GLU A 249 -31.52 58.52 65.90
C GLU A 249 -31.61 60.04 65.71
N LEU A 250 -31.48 60.51 64.44
CA LEU A 250 -31.60 61.95 64.15
C LEU A 250 -33.02 62.45 64.40
N GLN A 251 -34.05 61.69 64.05
CA GLN A 251 -35.44 62.04 64.35
C GLN A 251 -35.74 62.07 65.85
N GLN A 252 -35.08 61.17 66.63
CA GLN A 252 -35.22 61.19 68.13
C GLN A 252 -34.51 62.34 68.81
N THR A 253 -33.46 62.91 68.20
CA THR A 253 -32.72 64.05 68.72
C THR A 253 -33.33 65.41 68.34
N GLU A 254 -34.18 65.42 67.29
CA GLU A 254 -34.91 66.61 66.82
C GLU A 254 -36.31 66.79 67.50
N SER A 255 -36.75 65.78 68.26
CA SER A 255 -38.03 65.79 69.00
C SER A 255 -37.84 66.19 70.45
#